data_424329d2a666e7f95ad0d365016edd33
#
_entry.id   424329d2a666e7f95ad0d365016edd33
#
_cell.length_a   1.000
_cell.length_b   1.000
_cell.length_c   1.000
_cell.angle_alpha   90.00
_cell.angle_beta   90.00
_cell.angle_gamma   90.00
#
_symmetry.space_group_name_H-M   'P 1'
#
loop_
_entity.id
_entity.type
_entity.pdbx_description
1 polymer ?
#
loop_
_entity_poly.entity_id
_entity_poly.type
_entity_poly.pdbx_seq_one_letter_code
_entity_poly.pdbx_strand_id
1 'polypeptide(L)'
;GSGKSSLLETLYCELDVDEADEAMVLDRDLLTIRRKEIPGLRREVGVIFQDFQLLGDRTIHHNLDFVLKATGWRIKERREQRIDEVLDMVGLANKKDNMPNELSGGEQQRVAIARAILNNPQLIIADEPTGNLDKDTADNIMQLLKSIAEKGTAVIMSTHNIGLVNKYPGKAFQCQDGKMEQVIIKPKV
;
A
#
# COMPACT_ATOMS: atom_id res chain seq x y z
N GLY A 1 -12.89 13.68 -9.81
CA GLY A 1 -11.82 12.72 -9.86
C GLY A 1 -11.07 12.69 -11.17
N SER A 2 -9.74 12.63 -11.07
CA SER A 2 -8.85 12.54 -12.24
C SER A 2 -8.55 11.08 -12.67
N GLY A 3 -9.26 10.09 -12.09
CA GLY A 3 -9.09 8.67 -12.39
C GLY A 3 -7.88 7.98 -11.73
N LYS A 4 -7.15 8.63 -10.81
CA LYS A 4 -5.98 8.03 -10.15
C LYS A 4 -6.32 6.76 -9.38
N SER A 5 -7.34 6.81 -8.51
CA SER A 5 -7.77 5.64 -7.72
C SER A 5 -8.23 4.51 -8.64
N SER A 6 -9.02 4.80 -9.68
CA SER A 6 -9.46 3.77 -10.64
C SER A 6 -8.28 3.13 -11.35
N LEU A 7 -7.26 3.91 -11.77
CA LEU A 7 -6.03 3.35 -12.33
C LEU A 7 -5.30 2.45 -11.32
N LEU A 8 -5.18 2.87 -10.07
CA LEU A 8 -4.55 2.03 -9.03
C LEU A 8 -5.34 0.75 -8.80
N GLU A 9 -6.67 0.80 -8.81
CA GLU A 9 -7.57 -0.34 -8.64
C GLU A 9 -7.43 -1.37 -9.77
N THR A 10 -7.12 -0.96 -11.00
CA THR A 10 -6.84 -1.91 -12.09
C THR A 10 -5.55 -2.70 -11.84
N LEU A 11 -4.52 -2.12 -11.20
CA LEU A 11 -3.23 -2.77 -11.00
C LEU A 11 -3.28 -4.01 -10.09
N TYR A 12 -4.32 -4.15 -9.26
CA TYR A 12 -4.54 -5.36 -8.44
C TYR A 12 -5.89 -6.04 -8.76
N CYS A 13 -6.44 -5.78 -9.95
CA CYS A 13 -7.67 -6.39 -10.48
C CYS A 13 -8.91 -6.18 -9.60
N GLU A 14 -9.06 -5.01 -8.96
CA GLU A 14 -10.33 -4.59 -8.36
C GLU A 14 -11.27 -4.06 -9.44
N LEU A 15 -10.71 -3.35 -10.42
CA LEU A 15 -11.36 -3.00 -11.68
C LEU A 15 -10.71 -3.79 -12.83
N ASP A 16 -11.53 -4.21 -13.77
CA ASP A 16 -11.06 -4.84 -15.00
C ASP A 16 -10.47 -3.78 -15.96
N VAL A 17 -9.56 -4.21 -16.82
CA VAL A 17 -9.05 -3.40 -17.93
C VAL A 17 -9.87 -3.76 -19.18
N ASP A 18 -10.66 -2.80 -19.69
CA ASP A 18 -11.54 -3.06 -20.84
C ASP A 18 -10.74 -3.14 -22.14
N GLU A 19 -9.82 -2.20 -22.37
CA GLU A 19 -9.02 -2.11 -23.57
C GLU A 19 -7.67 -1.44 -23.29
N ALA A 20 -6.59 -2.04 -23.78
CA ALA A 20 -5.24 -1.47 -23.76
C ALA A 20 -4.35 -2.17 -24.80
N ASP A 21 -3.34 -1.46 -25.31
CA ASP A 21 -2.29 -2.07 -26.13
C ASP A 21 -1.44 -3.04 -25.31
N GLU A 22 -1.18 -2.70 -24.04
CA GLU A 22 -0.46 -3.52 -23.08
C GLU A 22 -0.90 -3.18 -21.65
N ALA A 23 -1.13 -4.18 -20.80
CA ALA A 23 -1.51 -4.01 -19.40
C ALA A 23 -0.81 -5.05 -18.51
N MET A 24 0.49 -4.84 -18.26
CA MET A 24 1.32 -5.76 -17.47
C MET A 24 1.52 -5.26 -16.04
N VAL A 25 1.29 -6.13 -15.07
CA VAL A 25 1.65 -5.90 -13.66
C VAL A 25 2.48 -7.06 -13.15
N LEU A 26 3.71 -6.77 -12.72
CA LEU A 26 4.73 -7.78 -12.46
C LEU A 26 4.94 -8.62 -13.73
N ASP A 27 4.67 -9.90 -13.69
CA ASP A 27 4.77 -10.84 -14.81
C ASP A 27 3.40 -11.27 -15.37
N ARG A 28 2.33 -10.55 -15.07
CA ARG A 28 0.94 -10.91 -15.43
C ARG A 28 0.32 -9.88 -16.36
N ASP A 29 -0.27 -10.38 -17.43
CA ASP A 29 -1.08 -9.59 -18.36
C ASP A 29 -2.53 -9.48 -17.82
N LEU A 30 -2.95 -8.27 -17.47
CA LEU A 30 -4.26 -7.98 -16.90
C LEU A 30 -5.40 -8.16 -17.91
N LEU A 31 -5.13 -8.09 -19.22
CA LEU A 31 -6.12 -8.32 -20.27
C LEU A 31 -6.55 -9.79 -20.38
N THR A 32 -5.67 -10.70 -19.97
CA THR A 32 -5.89 -12.16 -20.11
C THR A 32 -5.90 -12.90 -18.78
N ILE A 33 -5.65 -12.22 -17.65
CA ILE A 33 -5.61 -12.84 -16.33
C ILE A 33 -6.94 -13.51 -15.99
N ARG A 34 -6.88 -14.76 -15.56
CA ARG A 34 -8.08 -15.50 -15.14
C ARG A 34 -8.38 -15.25 -13.67
N ARG A 35 -9.65 -15.26 -13.29
CA ARG A 35 -10.11 -15.05 -11.89
C ARG A 35 -9.36 -15.90 -10.86
N LYS A 36 -8.98 -17.14 -11.19
CA LYS A 36 -8.22 -18.02 -10.30
C LYS A 36 -6.77 -17.59 -10.07
N GLU A 37 -6.23 -16.72 -10.91
CA GLU A 37 -4.84 -16.21 -10.85
C GLU A 37 -4.75 -14.91 -10.06
N ILE A 38 -5.85 -14.14 -9.97
CA ILE A 38 -5.93 -12.86 -9.24
C ILE A 38 -5.49 -13.00 -7.77
N PRO A 39 -5.89 -14.03 -6.99
CA PRO A 39 -5.38 -14.19 -5.62
C PRO A 39 -3.85 -14.36 -5.55
N GLY A 40 -3.24 -14.92 -6.59
CA GLY A 40 -1.78 -15.00 -6.72
C GLY A 40 -1.15 -13.62 -6.88
N LEU A 41 -1.66 -12.82 -7.82
CA LEU A 41 -1.22 -11.43 -8.02
C LEU A 41 -1.39 -10.60 -6.72
N ARG A 42 -2.57 -10.66 -6.10
CA ARG A 42 -2.87 -9.90 -4.87
C ARG A 42 -1.99 -10.26 -3.66
N ARG A 43 -1.35 -11.45 -3.62
CA ARG A 43 -0.37 -11.78 -2.59
C ARG A 43 0.97 -11.07 -2.81
N GLU A 44 1.30 -10.78 -4.05
CA GLU A 44 2.55 -10.10 -4.45
C GLU A 44 2.40 -8.57 -4.49
N VAL A 45 1.17 -8.07 -4.29
CA VAL A 45 0.82 -6.65 -4.25
C VAL A 45 0.29 -6.29 -2.87
N GLY A 46 0.95 -5.37 -2.18
CA GLY A 46 0.44 -4.76 -0.95
C GLY A 46 -0.42 -3.54 -1.28
N VAL A 47 -1.60 -3.43 -0.68
CA VAL A 47 -2.48 -2.27 -0.91
C VAL A 47 -2.64 -1.46 0.38
N ILE A 48 -2.46 -0.15 0.27
CA ILE A 48 -2.62 0.83 1.34
C ILE A 48 -3.73 1.80 0.92
N PHE A 49 -4.80 1.86 1.70
CA PHE A 49 -5.97 2.70 1.45
C PHE A 49 -5.90 4.00 2.24
N GLN A 50 -6.57 5.04 1.74
CA GLN A 50 -6.63 6.36 2.39
C GLN A 50 -7.32 6.32 3.77
N ASP A 51 -8.31 5.46 3.96
CA ASP A 51 -9.13 5.32 5.16
C ASP A 51 -8.72 4.15 6.07
N PHE A 52 -7.47 3.69 5.93
CA PHE A 52 -6.83 2.59 6.65
C PHE A 52 -7.49 1.22 6.46
N GLN A 53 -8.82 1.12 6.37
CA GLN A 53 -9.62 -0.10 6.24
C GLN A 53 -9.21 -1.20 7.24
N LEU A 54 -9.07 -0.82 8.50
CA LEU A 54 -8.84 -1.77 9.60
C LEU A 54 -10.18 -2.29 10.13
N LEU A 55 -10.19 -3.57 10.50
CA LEU A 55 -11.35 -4.21 11.12
C LEU A 55 -11.48 -3.69 12.56
N GLY A 56 -12.47 -2.84 12.82
CA GLY A 56 -12.64 -2.13 14.10
C GLY A 56 -13.10 -3.02 15.26
N ASP A 57 -13.58 -4.22 14.98
CA ASP A 57 -14.03 -5.23 15.94
C ASP A 57 -12.92 -6.18 16.42
N ARG A 58 -11.66 -5.94 16.01
CA ARG A 58 -10.52 -6.83 16.26
C ARG A 58 -9.28 -6.05 16.65
N THR A 59 -8.42 -6.67 17.44
CA THR A 59 -7.09 -6.13 17.75
C THR A 59 -6.22 -6.03 16.51
N ILE A 60 -5.14 -5.27 16.62
CA ILE A 60 -4.13 -5.14 15.55
C ILE A 60 -3.57 -6.52 15.17
N HIS A 61 -3.24 -7.35 16.18
CA HIS A 61 -2.84 -8.73 15.95
C HIS A 61 -3.85 -9.50 15.07
N HIS A 62 -5.13 -9.47 15.42
CA HIS A 62 -6.16 -10.20 14.69
C HIS A 62 -6.41 -9.63 13.27
N ASN A 63 -6.23 -8.32 13.07
CA ASN A 63 -6.25 -7.70 11.75
C ASN A 63 -5.16 -8.29 10.84
N LEU A 64 -3.94 -8.44 11.34
CA LEU A 64 -2.80 -8.96 10.59
C LEU A 64 -2.88 -10.49 10.42
N ASP A 65 -3.23 -11.23 11.48
CA ASP A 65 -3.39 -12.70 11.42
C ASP A 65 -4.48 -13.13 10.45
N PHE A 66 -5.56 -12.34 10.34
CA PHE A 66 -6.62 -12.59 9.36
C PHE A 66 -6.08 -12.58 7.92
N VAL A 67 -5.25 -11.60 7.57
CA VAL A 67 -4.66 -11.51 6.23
C VAL A 67 -3.71 -12.67 5.95
N LEU A 68 -2.85 -13.02 6.91
CA LEU A 68 -1.93 -14.15 6.76
C LEU A 68 -2.68 -15.47 6.57
N LYS A 69 -3.75 -15.72 7.34
CA LYS A 69 -4.62 -16.89 7.14
C LYS A 69 -5.25 -16.91 5.75
N ALA A 70 -5.82 -15.78 5.32
CA ALA A 70 -6.46 -15.65 4.01
C ALA A 70 -5.48 -15.85 2.85
N THR A 71 -4.21 -15.52 3.06
CA THR A 71 -3.14 -15.67 2.05
C THR A 71 -2.39 -17.01 2.15
N GLY A 72 -2.85 -17.94 3.01
CA GLY A 72 -2.40 -19.34 3.02
C GLY A 72 -1.29 -19.67 4.02
N TRP A 73 -1.00 -18.79 4.98
CA TRP A 73 -0.06 -19.09 6.06
C TRP A 73 -0.69 -20.02 7.11
N ARG A 74 -0.44 -21.32 7.00
CA ARG A 74 -1.09 -22.35 7.81
C ARG A 74 -0.49 -22.48 9.22
N ILE A 75 0.83 -22.25 9.37
CA ILE A 75 1.58 -22.49 10.60
C ILE A 75 1.44 -21.26 11.51
N LYS A 76 0.84 -21.44 12.70
CA LYS A 76 0.55 -20.36 13.64
C LYS A 76 1.83 -19.64 14.09
N GLU A 77 2.88 -20.37 14.46
CA GLU A 77 4.14 -19.85 14.95
C GLU A 77 4.81 -18.93 13.92
N ARG A 78 4.73 -19.28 12.63
CA ARG A 78 5.26 -18.45 11.53
C ARG A 78 4.44 -17.17 11.37
N ARG A 79 3.12 -17.23 11.53
CA ARG A 79 2.28 -16.03 11.48
C ARG A 79 2.58 -15.09 12.63
N GLU A 80 2.70 -15.61 13.87
CA GLU A 80 3.08 -14.82 15.04
C GLU A 80 4.41 -14.11 14.82
N GLN A 81 5.43 -14.85 14.40
CA GLN A 81 6.74 -14.28 14.10
C GLN A 81 6.63 -13.17 13.04
N ARG A 82 5.87 -13.41 11.96
CA ARG A 82 5.74 -12.42 10.89
C ARG A 82 4.99 -11.17 11.34
N ILE A 83 3.97 -11.31 12.17
CA ILE A 83 3.25 -10.18 12.76
C ILE A 83 4.19 -9.35 13.62
N ASP A 84 4.99 -9.97 14.47
CA ASP A 84 5.96 -9.28 15.33
C ASP A 84 7.00 -8.54 14.48
N GLU A 85 7.55 -9.16 13.43
CA GLU A 85 8.49 -8.56 12.51
C GLU A 85 7.92 -7.30 11.83
N VAL A 86 6.70 -7.37 11.27
CA VAL A 86 6.13 -6.22 10.55
C VAL A 86 5.71 -5.10 11.51
N LEU A 87 5.25 -5.42 12.71
CA LEU A 87 4.94 -4.42 13.73
C LEU A 87 6.19 -3.71 14.23
N ASP A 88 7.29 -4.43 14.38
CA ASP A 88 8.59 -3.82 14.71
C ASP A 88 9.08 -2.90 13.58
N MET A 89 8.99 -3.35 12.33
CA MET A 89 9.36 -2.56 11.15
C MET A 89 8.63 -1.22 11.06
N VAL A 90 7.37 -1.15 11.51
CA VAL A 90 6.56 0.08 11.51
C VAL A 90 6.57 0.81 12.86
N GLY A 91 7.35 0.34 13.83
CA GLY A 91 7.50 0.95 15.17
C GLY A 91 6.26 0.82 16.06
N LEU A 92 5.52 -0.29 15.95
CA LEU A 92 4.27 -0.54 16.71
C LEU A 92 4.27 -1.88 17.45
N ALA A 93 5.43 -2.42 17.80
CA ALA A 93 5.55 -3.70 18.52
C ALA A 93 4.72 -3.74 19.81
N ASN A 94 4.61 -2.61 20.52
CA ASN A 94 3.86 -2.47 21.77
C ASN A 94 2.35 -2.25 21.59
N LYS A 95 1.85 -2.21 20.36
CA LYS A 95 0.43 -1.95 20.02
C LYS A 95 -0.30 -3.19 19.50
N LYS A 96 0.32 -4.36 19.56
CA LYS A 96 -0.18 -5.62 19.01
C LYS A 96 -1.59 -5.97 19.50
N ASP A 97 -1.85 -5.76 20.77
CA ASP A 97 -3.12 -6.14 21.42
C ASP A 97 -4.14 -4.99 21.50
N ASN A 98 -3.79 -3.80 21.01
CA ASN A 98 -4.72 -2.67 20.97
C ASN A 98 -5.79 -2.87 19.88
N MET A 99 -6.92 -2.20 20.08
CA MET A 99 -7.96 -2.04 19.05
C MET A 99 -7.64 -0.86 18.13
N PRO A 100 -8.08 -0.84 16.85
CA PRO A 100 -7.83 0.27 15.95
C PRO A 100 -8.26 1.65 16.47
N ASN A 101 -9.36 1.73 17.20
CA ASN A 101 -9.87 2.98 17.77
C ASN A 101 -9.04 3.52 18.95
N GLU A 102 -8.11 2.75 19.47
CA GLU A 102 -7.15 3.17 20.51
C GLU A 102 -5.86 3.77 19.88
N LEU A 103 -5.74 3.75 18.56
CA LEU A 103 -4.59 4.25 17.80
C LEU A 103 -4.87 5.62 17.20
N SER A 104 -3.86 6.49 17.17
CA SER A 104 -3.88 7.71 16.37
C SER A 104 -3.96 7.41 14.88
N GLY A 105 -4.39 8.38 14.06
CA GLY A 105 -4.46 8.19 12.60
C GLY A 105 -3.12 7.76 11.98
N GLY A 106 -2.01 8.34 12.47
CA GLY A 106 -0.67 7.94 12.01
C GLY A 106 -0.28 6.52 12.43
N GLU A 107 -0.70 6.06 13.62
CA GLU A 107 -0.51 4.68 14.05
C GLU A 107 -1.38 3.72 13.23
N GLN A 108 -2.64 4.08 12.96
CA GLN A 108 -3.52 3.28 12.09
C GLN A 108 -2.94 3.15 10.68
N GLN A 109 -2.37 4.22 10.12
CA GLN A 109 -1.69 4.18 8.83
C GLN A 109 -0.45 3.27 8.86
N ARG A 110 0.34 3.30 9.93
CA ARG A 110 1.46 2.35 10.08
C ARG A 110 0.98 0.90 10.17
N VAL A 111 -0.15 0.63 10.80
CA VAL A 111 -0.76 -0.71 10.78
C VAL A 111 -1.21 -1.10 9.36
N ALA A 112 -1.81 -0.18 8.60
CA ALA A 112 -2.17 -0.42 7.20
C ALA A 112 -0.94 -0.75 6.35
N ILE A 113 0.19 -0.08 6.59
CA ILE A 113 1.47 -0.39 5.94
C ILE A 113 1.99 -1.77 6.41
N ALA A 114 1.97 -2.08 7.72
CA ALA A 114 2.35 -3.40 8.24
C ALA A 114 1.54 -4.52 7.55
N ARG A 115 0.23 -4.32 7.40
CA ARG A 115 -0.66 -5.23 6.68
C ARG A 115 -0.25 -5.41 5.22
N ALA A 116 0.11 -4.33 4.54
CA ALA A 116 0.51 -4.37 3.13
C ALA A 116 1.81 -5.16 2.92
N ILE A 117 2.75 -5.12 3.86
CA ILE A 117 4.06 -5.79 3.75
C ILE A 117 4.09 -7.23 4.30
N LEU A 118 2.97 -7.76 4.82
CA LEU A 118 2.90 -9.10 5.44
C LEU A 118 3.43 -10.22 4.54
N ASN A 119 3.08 -10.20 3.28
CA ASN A 119 3.46 -11.24 2.31
C ASN A 119 4.77 -10.94 1.56
N ASN A 120 5.58 -10.00 2.02
CA ASN A 120 6.79 -9.54 1.31
C ASN A 120 6.49 -9.18 -0.16
N PRO A 121 5.58 -8.21 -0.42
CA PRO A 121 5.14 -7.91 -1.77
C PRO A 121 6.27 -7.35 -2.62
N GLN A 122 6.19 -7.60 -3.93
CA GLN A 122 7.08 -6.99 -4.92
C GLN A 122 6.65 -5.55 -5.26
N LEU A 123 5.35 -5.25 -5.09
CA LEU A 123 4.76 -3.95 -5.37
C LEU A 123 3.85 -3.52 -4.21
N ILE A 124 3.96 -2.26 -3.81
CA ILE A 124 2.99 -1.59 -2.95
C ILE A 124 2.24 -0.54 -3.76
N ILE A 125 0.92 -0.56 -3.67
CA ILE A 125 0.02 0.43 -4.23
C ILE A 125 -0.60 1.20 -3.07
N ALA A 126 -0.40 2.52 -3.03
CA ALA A 126 -0.89 3.37 -1.96
C ALA A 126 -1.77 4.49 -2.53
N ASP A 127 -3.05 4.47 -2.20
CA ASP A 127 -3.97 5.55 -2.59
C ASP A 127 -4.05 6.59 -1.49
N GLU A 128 -3.52 7.81 -1.76
CA GLU A 128 -3.46 8.95 -0.85
C GLU A 128 -2.99 8.57 0.57
N PRO A 129 -1.85 7.88 0.77
CA PRO A 129 -1.47 7.28 2.05
C PRO A 129 -1.22 8.29 3.18
N THR A 130 -1.21 9.59 2.86
CA THR A 130 -0.98 10.68 3.81
C THR A 130 -2.12 11.69 3.84
N GLY A 131 -3.21 11.45 3.11
CA GLY A 131 -4.29 12.43 2.88
C GLY A 131 -5.01 12.90 4.14
N ASN A 132 -5.10 12.06 5.15
CA ASN A 132 -5.80 12.32 6.42
C ASN A 132 -4.86 12.62 7.60
N LEU A 133 -3.58 12.92 7.32
CA LEU A 133 -2.55 13.07 8.34
C LEU A 133 -2.02 14.51 8.39
N ASP A 134 -1.59 14.96 9.58
CA ASP A 134 -0.82 16.17 9.71
C ASP A 134 0.55 16.07 9.02
N LYS A 135 1.19 17.22 8.82
CA LYS A 135 2.41 17.30 8.00
C LYS A 135 3.56 16.44 8.55
N ASP A 136 3.76 16.42 9.87
CA ASP A 136 4.89 15.70 10.48
C ASP A 136 4.64 14.19 10.43
N THR A 137 3.41 13.78 10.70
CA THR A 137 2.98 12.38 10.58
C THR A 137 3.05 11.91 9.12
N ALA A 138 2.60 12.73 8.15
CA ALA A 138 2.70 12.43 6.73
C ALA A 138 4.16 12.23 6.30
N ASP A 139 5.08 13.06 6.81
CA ASP A 139 6.51 12.93 6.53
C ASP A 139 7.09 11.62 7.06
N ASN A 140 6.71 11.21 8.28
CA ASN A 140 7.12 9.94 8.85
C ASN A 140 6.62 8.73 8.03
N ILE A 141 5.37 8.80 7.53
CA ILE A 141 4.83 7.77 6.64
C ILE A 141 5.61 7.70 5.32
N MET A 142 5.95 8.84 4.73
CA MET A 142 6.75 8.89 3.51
C MET A 142 8.16 8.32 3.71
N GLN A 143 8.81 8.62 4.84
CA GLN A 143 10.11 8.03 5.19
C GLN A 143 10.01 6.51 5.34
N LEU A 144 8.95 6.00 5.96
CA LEU A 144 8.71 4.57 6.09
C LEU A 144 8.53 3.91 4.72
N LEU A 145 7.68 4.46 3.84
CA LEU A 145 7.48 3.94 2.48
C LEU A 145 8.79 3.98 1.67
N LYS A 146 9.58 5.04 1.81
CA LYS A 146 10.89 5.14 1.17
C LYS A 146 11.84 4.05 1.68
N SER A 147 11.88 3.79 2.98
CA SER A 147 12.73 2.74 3.55
C SER A 147 12.35 1.33 3.05
N ILE A 148 11.07 1.10 2.79
CA ILE A 148 10.55 -0.14 2.20
C ILE A 148 11.00 -0.24 0.73
N ALA A 149 10.91 0.86 -0.02
CA ALA A 149 11.35 0.90 -1.42
C ALA A 149 12.86 0.66 -1.56
N GLU A 150 13.68 1.20 -0.66
CA GLU A 150 15.13 1.00 -0.62
C GLU A 150 15.52 -0.47 -0.35
N LYS A 151 14.62 -1.27 0.23
CA LYS A 151 14.79 -2.71 0.42
C LYS A 151 14.37 -3.55 -0.79
N GLY A 152 13.93 -2.91 -1.88
CA GLY A 152 13.65 -3.57 -3.16
C GLY A 152 12.16 -3.76 -3.50
N THR A 153 11.22 -3.31 -2.66
CA THR A 153 9.81 -3.30 -2.99
C THR A 153 9.49 -2.07 -3.84
N ALA A 154 8.88 -2.25 -5.01
CA ALA A 154 8.39 -1.11 -5.79
C ALA A 154 7.22 -0.43 -5.06
N VAL A 155 7.16 0.91 -5.05
CA VAL A 155 6.07 1.67 -4.43
C VAL A 155 5.47 2.62 -5.46
N ILE A 156 4.17 2.44 -5.73
CA ILE A 156 3.36 3.36 -6.52
C ILE A 156 2.37 4.03 -5.57
N MET A 157 2.30 5.36 -5.59
CA MET A 157 1.33 6.08 -4.76
C MET A 157 0.62 7.17 -5.54
N SER A 158 -0.66 7.39 -5.24
CA SER A 158 -1.36 8.60 -5.61
C SER A 158 -1.19 9.66 -4.52
N THR A 159 -1.12 10.92 -4.91
CA THR A 159 -1.19 12.05 -3.98
C THR A 159 -1.59 13.32 -4.72
N HIS A 160 -2.25 14.23 -4.00
CA HIS A 160 -2.46 15.61 -4.42
C HIS A 160 -1.51 16.60 -3.72
N ASN A 161 -0.64 16.10 -2.84
CA ASN A 161 0.29 16.94 -2.09
C ASN A 161 1.63 17.12 -2.85
N ILE A 162 1.71 18.20 -3.64
CA ILE A 162 2.90 18.54 -4.43
C ILE A 162 4.13 18.74 -3.53
N GLY A 163 3.95 19.18 -2.28
CA GLY A 163 5.04 19.34 -1.33
C GLY A 163 5.77 18.03 -1.02
N LEU A 164 5.01 16.94 -0.85
CA LEU A 164 5.58 15.60 -0.66
C LEU A 164 6.29 15.10 -1.92
N VAL A 165 5.69 15.31 -3.10
CA VAL A 165 6.28 14.91 -4.38
C VAL A 165 7.64 15.58 -4.59
N ASN A 166 7.77 16.87 -4.23
CA ASN A 166 9.04 17.61 -4.33
C ASN A 166 10.09 17.12 -3.31
N LYS A 167 9.65 16.73 -2.11
CA LYS A 167 10.54 16.29 -1.01
C LYS A 167 11.04 14.86 -1.20
N TYR A 168 10.20 14.00 -1.77
CA TYR A 168 10.49 12.59 -2.01
C TYR A 168 10.56 12.31 -3.52
N PRO A 169 11.70 12.57 -4.16
CA PRO A 169 11.82 12.47 -5.61
C PRO A 169 11.64 11.03 -6.09
N GLY A 170 10.98 10.90 -7.23
CA GLY A 170 10.72 9.64 -7.91
C GLY A 170 10.21 9.91 -9.33
N LYS A 171 9.82 8.87 -10.05
CA LYS A 171 9.09 9.04 -11.30
C LYS A 171 7.69 9.56 -10.97
N ALA A 172 7.33 10.73 -11.48
CA ALA A 172 6.04 11.32 -11.23
C ALA A 172 5.22 11.39 -12.52
N PHE A 173 3.94 11.13 -12.39
CA PHE A 173 2.95 11.21 -13.47
C PHE A 173 1.80 12.10 -13.03
N GLN A 174 1.40 13.00 -13.89
CA GLN A 174 0.20 13.82 -13.70
C GLN A 174 -0.98 13.14 -14.39
N CYS A 175 -2.06 12.93 -13.62
CA CYS A 175 -3.33 12.42 -14.14
C CYS A 175 -4.31 13.58 -14.27
N GLN A 176 -4.72 13.91 -15.48
CA GLN A 176 -5.66 14.98 -15.77
C GLN A 176 -6.50 14.62 -17.00
N ASP A 177 -7.81 14.86 -16.95
CA ASP A 177 -8.76 14.68 -18.06
C ASP A 177 -8.64 13.28 -18.72
N GLY A 178 -8.51 12.22 -17.89
CA GLY A 178 -8.40 10.85 -18.35
C GLY A 178 -7.06 10.49 -19.02
N LYS A 179 -6.06 11.37 -18.95
CA LYS A 179 -4.70 11.15 -19.46
C LYS A 179 -3.69 11.09 -18.34
N MET A 180 -2.62 10.34 -18.54
CA MET A 180 -1.48 10.25 -17.63
C MET A 180 -0.21 10.63 -18.39
N GLU A 181 0.48 11.66 -17.92
CA GLU A 181 1.72 12.15 -18.53
C GLU A 181 2.84 12.18 -17.50
N GLN A 182 4.04 11.75 -17.90
CA GLN A 182 5.21 11.85 -17.04
C GLN A 182 5.62 13.31 -16.88
N VAL A 183 5.82 13.75 -15.65
CA VAL A 183 6.25 15.09 -15.33
C VAL A 183 7.64 15.09 -14.70
N ILE A 184 8.46 16.08 -15.06
CA ILE A 184 9.78 16.29 -14.46
C ILE A 184 9.60 17.19 -13.25
N ILE A 185 9.84 16.66 -12.06
CA ILE A 185 9.86 17.44 -10.83
C ILE A 185 11.22 18.12 -10.75
N LYS A 186 11.21 19.47 -10.88
CA LYS A 186 12.41 20.25 -10.60
C LYS A 186 12.51 20.45 -9.09
N PRO A 187 13.59 20.01 -8.42
CA PRO A 187 13.78 20.35 -7.01
C PRO A 187 13.74 21.86 -6.88
N LYS A 188 12.96 22.37 -5.94
CA LYS A 188 13.09 23.79 -5.56
C LYS A 188 14.46 23.95 -4.92
N VAL A 189 15.30 24.77 -5.57
CA VAL A 189 16.56 25.28 -5.02
C VAL A 189 16.27 26.13 -3.81
#